data_423b81029aea80d6a220980894800c04
#
_entry.id   423b81029aea80d6a220980894800c04
#
_cell.length_a   1.000
_cell.length_b   1.000
_cell.length_c   1.000
_cell.angle_alpha   90.00
_cell.angle_beta   90.00
_cell.angle_gamma   90.00
#
_symmetry.space_group_name_H-M   'P 1'
#
loop_
_entity.id
_entity.type
_entity.pdbx_description
1 polymer ?
#
loop_
_entity_poly.entity_id
_entity_poly.type
_entity_poly.pdbx_seq_one_letter_code
_entity_poly.pdbx_strand_id
1 'polypeptide(L)'
;MMKKSTILLFLSGIVCALTSFNIHPKQKPVLRTIIIDPGHGGFDPGTTGLISQEKNVALAISLKLGKAIQDEFPDMKIVFTRTTDIMPGNMPTKSGGLHYRAELANKSKGDLFICIHANNDGHSPGTYAVHRVIGHKLVGKGRRRKRVPIYETYYVKNTRVGTGSYIWKADRNQFKGTAINQREEAGEGDLADSSNAQADSEAFDRTSPEAKIRAQLYEKKFFANSALFATLVESEFVKAGRHSDGVMQRDEGIQVLQATGMPSVLIETGFLSNKEEEEYLNSEDGQNEIVRNIVDALKRYKDALEGHSVAEPSSFQRAASPATGLAQNSWRAKQPVTRLVSPRK
;
A
#
# COMPACT_ATOMS: atom_id res chain seq x y z
N MET A 1 -9.00 73.66 9.10
CA MET A 1 -8.30 73.21 7.88
C MET A 1 -7.25 72.17 8.25
N MET A 2 -7.49 70.93 7.97
CA MET A 2 -6.50 69.83 8.15
C MET A 2 -5.34 70.07 7.17
N LYS A 3 -4.10 70.01 7.67
CA LYS A 3 -2.92 70.19 6.84
C LYS A 3 -2.80 69.02 5.85
N LYS A 4 -2.44 69.25 4.60
CA LYS A 4 -2.30 68.27 3.52
C LYS A 4 -1.47 67.06 3.91
N SER A 5 -0.50 67.24 4.82
CA SER A 5 0.34 66.17 5.39
C SER A 5 -0.46 65.14 6.24
N THR A 6 -1.51 65.57 6.95
CA THR A 6 -2.32 64.67 7.80
C THR A 6 -3.24 63.76 6.95
N ILE A 7 -3.72 64.29 5.81
CA ILE A 7 -4.53 63.51 4.86
C ILE A 7 -3.66 62.45 4.18
N LEU A 8 -2.41 62.78 3.83
CA LEU A 8 -1.48 61.84 3.20
C LEU A 8 -1.11 60.65 4.13
N LEU A 9 -0.92 60.93 5.42
CA LEU A 9 -0.66 59.89 6.44
C LEU A 9 -1.87 58.98 6.67
N PHE A 10 -3.10 59.52 6.63
CA PHE A 10 -4.32 58.73 6.75
C PHE A 10 -4.54 57.83 5.52
N LEU A 11 -4.29 58.34 4.30
CA LEU A 11 -4.39 57.51 3.08
C LEU A 11 -3.35 56.40 3.05
N SER A 12 -2.12 56.66 3.48
CA SER A 12 -1.04 55.66 3.59
C SER A 12 -1.39 54.57 4.60
N GLY A 13 -1.99 54.90 5.74
CA GLY A 13 -2.46 53.95 6.75
C GLY A 13 -3.58 53.01 6.23
N ILE A 14 -4.51 53.55 5.44
CA ILE A 14 -5.60 52.76 4.84
C ILE A 14 -5.08 51.81 3.76
N VAL A 15 -4.12 52.24 2.94
CA VAL A 15 -3.49 51.37 1.93
C VAL A 15 -2.71 50.21 2.59
N CYS A 16 -1.95 50.50 3.68
CA CYS A 16 -1.28 49.45 4.43
C CYS A 16 -2.26 48.47 5.12
N ALA A 17 -3.39 48.95 5.63
CA ALA A 17 -4.42 48.08 6.24
C ALA A 17 -5.12 47.19 5.20
N LEU A 18 -5.30 47.64 3.96
CA LEU A 18 -5.92 46.87 2.87
C LEU A 18 -4.98 45.79 2.29
N THR A 19 -3.66 45.97 2.40
CA THR A 19 -2.70 44.95 1.93
C THR A 19 -2.47 43.82 2.94
N SER A 20 -2.95 43.98 4.19
CA SER A 20 -2.75 42.96 5.26
C SER A 20 -3.77 41.82 5.22
N PHE A 21 -4.84 41.94 4.44
CA PHE A 21 -5.75 40.82 4.21
C PHE A 21 -5.23 39.96 3.06
N ASN A 22 -4.15 39.19 3.30
CA ASN A 22 -3.83 38.05 2.49
C ASN A 22 -4.94 36.99 2.72
N ILE A 23 -6.07 37.12 2.01
CA ILE A 23 -7.03 36.04 1.85
C ILE A 23 -6.33 35.03 0.97
N HIS A 24 -5.54 34.14 1.59
CA HIS A 24 -5.11 32.92 0.92
C HIS A 24 -6.39 32.14 0.68
N PRO A 25 -6.78 31.88 -0.57
CA PRO A 25 -7.90 31.01 -0.83
C PRO A 25 -7.58 29.69 -0.11
N LYS A 26 -8.49 29.27 0.77
CA LYS A 26 -8.34 28.00 1.50
C LYS A 26 -8.20 26.91 0.43
N GLN A 27 -6.98 26.43 0.19
CA GLN A 27 -6.74 25.39 -0.80
C GLN A 27 -7.64 24.20 -0.44
N LYS A 28 -8.35 23.67 -1.44
CA LYS A 28 -9.16 22.47 -1.21
C LYS A 28 -8.24 21.36 -0.70
N PRO A 29 -8.62 20.65 0.39
CA PRO A 29 -7.78 19.60 0.92
C PRO A 29 -7.51 18.55 -0.17
N VAL A 30 -6.25 18.20 -0.34
CA VAL A 30 -5.79 17.28 -1.40
C VAL A 30 -6.22 15.84 -1.11
N LEU A 31 -6.37 15.49 0.17
CA LEU A 31 -6.88 14.20 0.64
C LEU A 31 -8.16 14.44 1.43
N ARG A 32 -9.27 13.86 0.96
CA ARG A 32 -10.59 13.97 1.59
C ARG A 32 -11.18 12.62 1.97
N THR A 33 -10.91 11.61 1.14
CA THR A 33 -11.47 10.26 1.32
C THR A 33 -10.38 9.22 1.21
N ILE A 34 -10.18 8.46 2.28
CA ILE A 34 -9.26 7.31 2.31
C ILE A 34 -10.09 6.03 2.32
N ILE A 35 -9.73 5.12 1.42
CA ILE A 35 -10.29 3.78 1.40
C ILE A 35 -9.34 2.86 2.14
N ILE A 36 -9.82 2.18 3.16
CA ILE A 36 -9.07 1.15 3.88
C ILE A 36 -9.65 -0.21 3.52
N ASP A 37 -8.77 -1.07 3.01
CA ASP A 37 -9.11 -2.39 2.52
C ASP A 37 -8.45 -3.47 3.37
N PRO A 38 -9.15 -4.04 4.37
CA PRO A 38 -8.65 -5.21 5.07
C PRO A 38 -8.59 -6.40 4.11
N GLY A 39 -7.39 -6.94 3.85
CA GLY A 39 -7.19 -8.07 2.95
C GLY A 39 -8.05 -9.29 3.30
N HIS A 40 -8.37 -10.14 2.30
CA HIS A 40 -9.15 -11.38 2.49
C HIS A 40 -10.53 -11.16 3.12
N GLY A 41 -11.06 -12.16 3.87
CA GLY A 41 -12.32 -12.08 4.60
C GLY A 41 -13.31 -13.19 4.28
N GLY A 42 -14.18 -13.51 5.23
CA GLY A 42 -15.17 -14.57 5.13
C GLY A 42 -14.51 -15.95 4.87
N PHE A 43 -14.86 -16.58 3.77
CA PHE A 43 -14.31 -17.89 3.37
C PHE A 43 -12.87 -17.82 2.83
N ASP A 44 -12.31 -16.65 2.59
CA ASP A 44 -10.91 -16.46 2.21
C ASP A 44 -10.06 -16.12 3.44
N PRO A 45 -9.34 -17.09 4.02
CA PRO A 45 -8.54 -16.85 5.22
C PRO A 45 -7.26 -16.05 4.94
N GLY A 46 -6.81 -15.97 3.68
CA GLY A 46 -5.44 -15.57 3.35
C GLY A 46 -4.42 -16.58 3.85
N THR A 47 -3.26 -16.10 4.21
CA THR A 47 -2.22 -16.88 4.88
C THR A 47 -2.69 -17.33 6.26
N THR A 48 -2.36 -18.57 6.63
CA THR A 48 -2.60 -19.12 7.97
C THR A 48 -1.26 -19.27 8.69
N GLY A 49 -1.15 -18.64 9.85
CA GLY A 49 -0.03 -18.76 10.77
C GLY A 49 -0.20 -19.95 11.72
N LEU A 50 0.49 -19.92 12.87
CA LEU A 50 0.36 -20.92 13.93
C LEU A 50 -0.90 -20.72 14.78
N ILE A 51 -1.29 -19.47 15.01
CA ILE A 51 -2.39 -19.08 15.94
C ILE A 51 -3.44 -18.19 15.28
N SER A 52 -3.18 -17.64 14.09
CA SER A 52 -4.04 -16.66 13.44
C SER A 52 -4.18 -16.89 11.94
N GLN A 53 -5.15 -16.19 11.34
CA GLN A 53 -5.34 -16.09 9.91
C GLN A 53 -5.16 -14.64 9.47
N GLU A 54 -4.58 -14.43 8.30
CA GLU A 54 -4.30 -13.11 7.75
C GLU A 54 -5.53 -12.20 7.74
N LYS A 55 -6.69 -12.73 7.36
CA LYS A 55 -7.95 -11.96 7.32
C LYS A 55 -8.29 -11.29 8.67
N ASN A 56 -7.95 -11.92 9.80
CA ASN A 56 -8.24 -11.42 11.14
C ASN A 56 -7.23 -10.34 11.53
N VAL A 57 -5.95 -10.57 11.28
CA VAL A 57 -4.87 -9.61 11.53
C VAL A 57 -5.06 -8.36 10.67
N ALA A 58 -5.32 -8.53 9.38
CA ALA A 58 -5.60 -7.43 8.46
C ALA A 58 -6.81 -6.60 8.89
N LEU A 59 -7.90 -7.25 9.36
CA LEU A 59 -9.08 -6.56 9.85
C LEU A 59 -8.78 -5.76 11.12
N ALA A 60 -8.10 -6.36 12.10
CA ALA A 60 -7.79 -5.71 13.36
C ALA A 60 -6.92 -4.46 13.16
N ILE A 61 -5.84 -4.57 12.38
CA ILE A 61 -4.96 -3.43 12.06
C ILE A 61 -5.73 -2.36 11.29
N SER A 62 -6.55 -2.74 10.29
CA SER A 62 -7.31 -1.80 9.47
C SER A 62 -8.32 -0.99 10.28
N LEU A 63 -9.05 -1.61 11.21
CA LEU A 63 -10.02 -0.91 12.05
C LEU A 63 -9.33 0.09 12.98
N LYS A 64 -8.20 -0.29 13.59
CA LYS A 64 -7.37 0.63 14.38
C LYS A 64 -6.81 1.76 13.54
N LEU A 65 -6.36 1.47 12.32
CA LEU A 65 -5.85 2.46 11.38
C LEU A 65 -6.93 3.50 11.03
N GLY A 66 -8.13 3.06 10.70
CA GLY A 66 -9.21 3.98 10.37
C GLY A 66 -9.58 4.89 11.54
N LYS A 67 -9.61 4.34 12.78
CA LYS A 67 -9.82 5.14 13.97
C LYS A 67 -8.71 6.16 14.17
N ALA A 68 -7.45 5.75 14.08
CA ALA A 68 -6.30 6.62 14.27
C ALA A 68 -6.23 7.74 13.21
N ILE A 69 -6.58 7.44 11.95
CA ILE A 69 -6.69 8.46 10.89
C ILE A 69 -7.83 9.44 11.21
N GLN A 70 -8.98 8.97 11.67
CA GLN A 70 -10.12 9.83 12.02
C GLN A 70 -9.81 10.73 13.22
N ASP A 71 -9.07 10.21 14.21
CA ASP A 71 -8.63 10.98 15.37
C ASP A 71 -7.60 12.07 14.98
N GLU A 72 -6.68 11.76 14.05
CA GLU A 72 -5.64 12.69 13.58
C GLU A 72 -6.16 13.71 12.55
N PHE A 73 -7.10 13.30 11.70
CA PHE A 73 -7.68 14.10 10.62
C PHE A 73 -9.21 14.05 10.67
N PRO A 74 -9.85 14.81 11.57
CA PRO A 74 -11.31 14.74 11.80
C PRO A 74 -12.16 15.01 10.55
N ASP A 75 -11.67 15.81 9.62
CA ASP A 75 -12.37 16.16 8.36
C ASP A 75 -12.21 15.10 7.26
N MET A 76 -11.39 14.07 7.50
CA MET A 76 -11.09 13.04 6.49
C MET A 76 -12.13 11.92 6.56
N LYS A 77 -12.77 11.62 5.43
CA LYS A 77 -13.72 10.53 5.31
C LYS A 77 -12.99 9.19 5.19
N ILE A 78 -13.33 8.23 6.04
CA ILE A 78 -12.81 6.86 5.97
C ILE A 78 -13.91 5.94 5.44
N VAL A 79 -13.55 5.13 4.44
CA VAL A 79 -14.42 4.10 3.86
C VAL A 79 -13.72 2.76 3.94
N PHE A 80 -14.36 1.78 4.58
CA PHE A 80 -13.85 0.42 4.66
C PHE A 80 -14.50 -0.47 3.60
N THR A 81 -13.73 -1.38 3.00
CA THR A 81 -14.29 -2.41 2.11
C THR A 81 -15.00 -3.51 2.89
N ARG A 82 -14.60 -3.75 4.14
CA ARG A 82 -15.29 -4.58 5.14
C ARG A 82 -14.91 -4.11 6.55
N THR A 83 -15.81 -4.30 7.50
CA THR A 83 -15.60 -3.99 8.93
C THR A 83 -15.79 -5.21 9.83
N THR A 84 -16.11 -6.34 9.25
CA THR A 84 -16.30 -7.64 9.94
C THR A 84 -15.65 -8.75 9.11
N ASP A 85 -15.64 -9.98 9.63
CA ASP A 85 -15.10 -11.14 8.91
C ASP A 85 -16.10 -11.64 7.86
N ILE A 86 -16.28 -10.88 6.80
CA ILE A 86 -17.08 -11.24 5.62
C ILE A 86 -16.25 -11.10 4.35
N MET A 87 -16.62 -11.82 3.30
CA MET A 87 -16.16 -11.48 1.95
C MET A 87 -16.72 -10.09 1.59
N PRO A 88 -15.91 -9.13 1.14
CA PRO A 88 -16.40 -7.80 0.79
C PRO A 88 -17.61 -7.85 -0.14
N GLY A 89 -18.66 -7.07 0.22
CA GLY A 89 -19.94 -7.09 -0.47
C GLY A 89 -20.75 -8.38 -0.32
N ASN A 90 -20.40 -9.26 0.63
CA ASN A 90 -20.98 -10.60 0.76
C ASN A 90 -20.93 -11.42 -0.54
N MET A 91 -19.91 -11.16 -1.37
CA MET A 91 -19.76 -11.83 -2.66
C MET A 91 -19.49 -13.32 -2.50
N PRO A 92 -20.09 -14.20 -3.35
CA PRO A 92 -19.94 -15.64 -3.22
C PRO A 92 -18.58 -16.16 -3.75
N THR A 93 -17.77 -15.31 -4.36
CA THR A 93 -16.47 -15.67 -4.96
C THR A 93 -15.39 -14.65 -4.61
N LYS A 94 -14.12 -15.08 -4.59
CA LYS A 94 -12.97 -14.18 -4.41
C LYS A 94 -12.93 -13.10 -5.50
N SER A 95 -13.14 -13.47 -6.76
CA SER A 95 -13.18 -12.52 -7.87
C SER A 95 -14.26 -11.47 -7.69
N GLY A 96 -15.47 -11.86 -7.27
CA GLY A 96 -16.56 -10.94 -6.94
C GLY A 96 -16.15 -9.98 -5.82
N GLY A 97 -15.53 -10.48 -4.76
CA GLY A 97 -15.01 -9.67 -3.66
C GLY A 97 -13.96 -8.65 -4.12
N LEU A 98 -13.03 -9.05 -5.00
CA LEU A 98 -12.02 -8.14 -5.55
C LEU A 98 -12.65 -7.03 -6.42
N HIS A 99 -13.65 -7.35 -7.24
CA HIS A 99 -14.38 -6.36 -8.02
C HIS A 99 -15.15 -5.39 -7.12
N TYR A 100 -15.85 -5.91 -6.10
CA TYR A 100 -16.58 -5.07 -5.14
C TYR A 100 -15.67 -4.06 -4.43
N ARG A 101 -14.47 -4.47 -4.00
CA ARG A 101 -13.48 -3.59 -3.35
C ARG A 101 -13.15 -2.39 -4.25
N ALA A 102 -12.83 -2.66 -5.51
CA ALA A 102 -12.46 -1.63 -6.48
C ALA A 102 -13.67 -0.74 -6.82
N GLU A 103 -14.84 -1.33 -7.03
CA GLU A 103 -16.07 -0.59 -7.33
C GLU A 103 -16.48 0.34 -6.18
N LEU A 104 -16.44 -0.16 -4.93
CA LEU A 104 -16.71 0.65 -3.75
C LEU A 104 -15.73 1.83 -3.64
N ALA A 105 -14.43 1.57 -3.85
CA ALA A 105 -13.40 2.60 -3.80
C ALA A 105 -13.64 3.69 -4.86
N ASN A 106 -13.94 3.31 -6.10
CA ASN A 106 -14.21 4.22 -7.20
C ASN A 106 -15.50 5.03 -6.96
N LYS A 107 -16.61 4.38 -6.59
CA LYS A 107 -17.87 5.04 -6.24
C LYS A 107 -17.76 5.99 -5.05
N SER A 108 -16.90 5.68 -4.10
CA SER A 108 -16.65 6.54 -2.94
C SER A 108 -15.74 7.72 -3.25
N LYS A 109 -15.24 7.84 -4.48
CA LYS A 109 -14.28 8.87 -4.92
C LYS A 109 -13.05 8.95 -4.02
N GLY A 110 -12.49 7.79 -3.64
CA GLY A 110 -11.31 7.72 -2.78
C GLY A 110 -10.13 8.50 -3.36
N ASP A 111 -9.39 9.19 -2.52
CA ASP A 111 -8.16 9.92 -2.90
C ASP A 111 -6.91 9.08 -2.67
N LEU A 112 -6.99 8.07 -1.79
CA LEU A 112 -5.95 7.07 -1.54
C LEU A 112 -6.60 5.75 -1.14
N PHE A 113 -6.09 4.64 -1.68
CA PHE A 113 -6.49 3.28 -1.33
C PHE A 113 -5.35 2.58 -0.60
N ILE A 114 -5.61 2.15 0.64
CA ILE A 114 -4.65 1.46 1.51
C ILE A 114 -5.17 0.05 1.78
N CYS A 115 -4.48 -0.95 1.23
CA CYS A 115 -4.78 -2.35 1.47
C CYS A 115 -3.83 -2.92 2.52
N ILE A 116 -4.35 -3.57 3.55
CA ILE A 116 -3.59 -4.15 4.66
C ILE A 116 -3.57 -5.66 4.54
N HIS A 117 -2.37 -6.22 4.52
CA HIS A 117 -2.08 -7.64 4.42
C HIS A 117 -1.02 -8.09 5.43
N ALA A 118 -0.82 -9.39 5.54
CA ALA A 118 0.30 -10.00 6.24
C ALA A 118 0.90 -11.13 5.39
N ASN A 119 2.20 -11.08 5.20
CA ASN A 119 2.95 -11.87 4.26
C ASN A 119 3.18 -13.32 4.70
N ASN A 120 3.64 -14.13 3.75
CA ASN A 120 4.14 -15.48 3.94
C ASN A 120 5.36 -15.69 3.04
N ASP A 121 6.37 -16.40 3.54
CA ASP A 121 7.58 -16.70 2.77
C ASP A 121 7.49 -18.00 1.94
N GLY A 122 6.29 -18.60 1.85
CA GLY A 122 6.05 -19.84 1.12
C GLY A 122 6.40 -21.12 1.90
N HIS A 123 6.81 -20.98 3.16
CA HIS A 123 7.11 -22.11 4.05
C HIS A 123 6.02 -22.30 5.12
N SER A 124 6.00 -23.47 5.75
CA SER A 124 5.11 -23.74 6.87
C SER A 124 5.41 -22.80 8.05
N PRO A 125 4.38 -22.35 8.79
CA PRO A 125 4.57 -21.49 9.94
C PRO A 125 5.42 -22.17 11.03
N GLY A 126 6.26 -21.36 11.69
CA GLY A 126 7.12 -21.77 12.80
C GLY A 126 8.35 -22.55 12.37
N THR A 127 8.17 -23.77 11.83
CA THR A 127 9.27 -24.60 11.32
C THR A 127 8.88 -25.29 10.03
N TYR A 128 9.82 -25.49 9.13
CA TYR A 128 9.60 -26.18 7.86
C TYR A 128 10.68 -27.23 7.59
N ALA A 129 10.30 -28.26 6.83
CA ALA A 129 11.18 -29.35 6.46
C ALA A 129 12.13 -28.95 5.33
N VAL A 130 13.41 -29.26 5.50
CA VAL A 130 14.45 -29.13 4.47
C VAL A 130 15.03 -30.51 4.17
N HIS A 131 15.19 -30.83 2.88
CA HIS A 131 15.73 -32.10 2.43
C HIS A 131 17.16 -31.93 1.92
N ARG A 132 18.10 -32.64 2.56
CA ARG A 132 19.50 -32.67 2.13
C ARG A 132 19.82 -34.03 1.54
N VAL A 133 20.49 -34.07 0.38
CA VAL A 133 21.00 -35.31 -0.19
C VAL A 133 22.20 -35.77 0.63
N ILE A 134 22.09 -36.95 1.26
CA ILE A 134 23.14 -37.57 2.10
C ILE A 134 23.86 -38.71 1.37
N GLY A 135 23.38 -39.12 0.22
CA GLY A 135 23.96 -40.18 -0.57
C GLY A 135 23.11 -40.54 -1.78
N HIS A 136 23.46 -41.62 -2.42
CA HIS A 136 22.71 -42.16 -3.53
C HIS A 136 22.61 -43.69 -3.44
N LYS A 137 21.48 -44.25 -3.87
CA LYS A 137 21.31 -45.67 -4.00
C LYS A 137 21.01 -46.03 -5.45
N LEU A 138 21.40 -47.24 -5.84
CA LEU A 138 21.04 -47.81 -7.14
C LEU A 138 19.69 -48.55 -7.01
N VAL A 139 18.72 -48.14 -7.82
CA VAL A 139 17.38 -48.76 -7.87
C VAL A 139 17.15 -49.32 -9.27
N GLY A 140 16.58 -50.53 -9.34
CA GLY A 140 16.33 -51.27 -10.59
C GLY A 140 17.20 -52.48 -10.77
N LYS A 141 16.96 -53.29 -11.81
CA LYS A 141 17.69 -54.52 -12.13
C LYS A 141 18.42 -54.37 -13.49
N GLY A 142 19.60 -55.01 -13.59
CA GLY A 142 20.38 -55.05 -14.84
C GLY A 142 20.71 -53.65 -15.42
N ARG A 143 20.55 -53.50 -16.74
CA ARG A 143 20.82 -52.23 -17.44
C ARG A 143 19.83 -51.08 -17.11
N ARG A 144 18.74 -51.33 -16.39
CA ARG A 144 17.77 -50.32 -15.97
C ARG A 144 18.08 -49.72 -14.59
N ARG A 145 19.25 -49.96 -14.01
CA ARG A 145 19.66 -49.36 -12.75
C ARG A 145 19.75 -47.83 -12.89
N LYS A 146 19.04 -47.13 -11.99
CA LYS A 146 19.11 -45.65 -11.87
C LYS A 146 19.69 -45.28 -10.52
N ARG A 147 20.54 -44.28 -10.50
CA ARG A 147 21.06 -43.64 -9.28
C ARG A 147 20.01 -42.70 -8.74
N VAL A 148 19.48 -42.98 -7.56
CA VAL A 148 18.44 -42.17 -6.92
C VAL A 148 19.02 -41.54 -5.65
N PRO A 149 18.81 -40.24 -5.37
CA PRO A 149 19.30 -39.64 -4.17
C PRO A 149 18.62 -40.21 -2.92
N ILE A 150 19.40 -40.27 -1.84
CA ILE A 150 18.91 -40.55 -0.47
C ILE A 150 18.83 -39.20 0.22
N TYR A 151 17.65 -38.85 0.75
CA TYR A 151 17.42 -37.59 1.45
C TYR A 151 17.40 -37.85 2.97
N GLU A 152 18.02 -36.92 3.67
CA GLU A 152 17.79 -36.68 5.10
C GLU A 152 16.88 -35.48 5.24
N THR A 153 15.85 -35.59 6.10
CA THR A 153 14.95 -34.46 6.41
C THR A 153 15.33 -33.89 7.76
N TYR A 154 15.49 -32.59 7.82
CA TYR A 154 15.66 -31.84 9.06
C TYR A 154 14.73 -30.63 9.05
N TYR A 155 14.42 -30.09 10.24
CA TYR A 155 13.52 -28.94 10.39
C TYR A 155 14.30 -27.68 10.68
N VAL A 156 13.90 -26.61 10.05
CA VAL A 156 14.50 -25.27 10.23
C VAL A 156 13.42 -24.34 10.73
N LYS A 157 13.78 -23.47 11.70
CA LYS A 157 12.90 -22.43 12.18
C LYS A 157 12.68 -21.40 11.07
N ASN A 158 11.41 -20.96 10.89
CA ASN A 158 11.12 -19.84 10.03
C ASN A 158 11.52 -18.55 10.73
N THR A 159 12.48 -17.84 10.14
CA THR A 159 13.05 -16.59 10.68
C THR A 159 12.81 -15.38 9.79
N ARG A 160 11.94 -15.51 8.78
CA ARG A 160 11.61 -14.40 7.89
C ARG A 160 10.84 -13.31 8.65
N VAL A 161 11.31 -12.07 8.60
CA VAL A 161 10.73 -10.91 9.29
C VAL A 161 10.65 -9.72 8.34
N GLY A 162 9.79 -8.76 8.67
CA GLY A 162 9.79 -7.45 8.06
C GLY A 162 8.52 -7.07 7.33
N THR A 163 8.54 -5.89 6.75
CA THR A 163 7.44 -5.27 6.04
C THR A 163 7.77 -5.12 4.55
N GLY A 164 6.77 -4.85 3.73
CA GLY A 164 6.97 -4.51 2.34
C GLY A 164 5.72 -3.89 1.75
N SER A 165 5.90 -2.88 0.91
CA SER A 165 4.79 -2.21 0.25
C SER A 165 4.78 -2.53 -1.24
N TYR A 166 3.60 -2.84 -1.77
CA TYR A 166 3.42 -3.21 -3.17
C TYR A 166 2.56 -2.20 -3.90
N ILE A 167 3.00 -1.86 -5.11
CA ILE A 167 2.25 -1.09 -6.10
C ILE A 167 2.14 -1.90 -7.40
N TRP A 168 1.23 -1.52 -8.30
CA TRP A 168 1.13 -2.18 -9.61
C TRP A 168 2.32 -1.83 -10.51
N LYS A 169 2.57 -2.65 -11.52
CA LYS A 169 3.59 -2.36 -12.53
C LYS A 169 3.19 -1.23 -13.47
N ALA A 170 4.13 -0.37 -13.79
CA ALA A 170 3.94 0.78 -14.67
C ALA A 170 3.52 0.40 -16.10
N ASP A 171 3.86 -0.80 -16.58
CA ASP A 171 3.47 -1.31 -17.91
C ASP A 171 2.04 -1.86 -17.96
N ARG A 172 1.33 -1.95 -16.81
CA ARG A 172 -0.05 -2.41 -16.66
C ARG A 172 -1.07 -1.28 -16.45
N ASN A 173 -0.74 -0.08 -16.87
CA ASN A 173 -1.56 1.12 -16.66
C ASN A 173 -2.91 1.10 -17.38
N GLN A 174 -3.10 0.29 -18.42
CA GLN A 174 -4.36 0.21 -19.17
C GLN A 174 -5.59 -0.08 -18.28
N PHE A 175 -5.43 -0.94 -17.27
CA PHE A 175 -6.51 -1.24 -16.31
C PHE A 175 -6.83 -0.04 -15.42
N LYS A 176 -5.81 0.72 -15.04
CA LYS A 176 -5.96 1.94 -14.24
C LYS A 176 -6.73 3.02 -15.01
N GLY A 177 -6.45 3.18 -16.31
CA GLY A 177 -7.17 4.11 -17.18
C GLY A 177 -8.67 3.81 -17.25
N THR A 178 -9.05 2.52 -17.34
CA THR A 178 -10.45 2.11 -17.28
C THR A 178 -11.08 2.44 -15.93
N ALA A 179 -10.37 2.23 -14.83
CA ALA A 179 -10.84 2.54 -13.47
C ALA A 179 -11.00 4.05 -13.24
N ILE A 180 -10.12 4.87 -13.81
CA ILE A 180 -10.23 6.33 -13.80
C ILE A 180 -11.53 6.78 -14.47
N ASN A 181 -11.82 6.25 -15.65
CA ASN A 181 -13.04 6.56 -16.37
C ASN A 181 -14.30 6.14 -15.57
N GLN A 182 -14.29 4.97 -14.94
CA GLN A 182 -15.39 4.52 -14.07
C GLN A 182 -15.59 5.43 -12.84
N ARG A 183 -14.51 5.96 -12.27
CA ARG A 183 -14.58 6.92 -11.17
C ARG A 183 -15.20 8.26 -11.62
N GLU A 184 -14.85 8.73 -12.80
CA GLU A 184 -15.43 9.93 -13.39
C GLU A 184 -16.93 9.77 -13.68
N GLU A 185 -17.37 8.54 -14.07
CA GLU A 185 -18.80 8.21 -14.25
C GLU A 185 -19.60 8.29 -12.95
N ALA A 186 -19.00 7.87 -11.86
CA ALA A 186 -19.68 7.85 -10.54
C ALA A 186 -19.90 9.26 -9.96
N GLY A 187 -19.39 10.30 -10.60
CA GLY A 187 -19.58 11.67 -10.15
C GLY A 187 -19.08 12.69 -11.14
N GLU A 188 -19.99 13.43 -11.72
CA GLU A 188 -19.65 14.62 -12.49
C GLU A 188 -18.76 15.56 -11.69
N GLY A 189 -17.57 15.86 -12.21
CA GLY A 189 -17.03 17.19 -12.14
C GLY A 189 -16.06 17.57 -11.04
N ASP A 190 -15.39 16.71 -10.29
CA ASP A 190 -14.46 17.17 -9.24
C ASP A 190 -12.96 16.92 -9.51
N LEU A 191 -12.61 16.43 -10.69
CA LEU A 191 -11.22 16.38 -11.18
C LEU A 191 -10.86 17.58 -12.08
N ALA A 192 -11.81 18.46 -12.37
CA ALA A 192 -11.54 19.71 -13.05
C ALA A 192 -11.01 20.73 -12.06
N ASP A 193 -9.81 21.23 -12.33
CA ASP A 193 -9.27 22.45 -11.74
C ASP A 193 -10.32 23.55 -11.89
N SER A 194 -10.91 24.00 -10.77
CA SER A 194 -12.10 24.84 -10.73
C SER A 194 -11.78 26.30 -10.99
N SER A 195 -11.10 26.60 -12.10
CA SER A 195 -10.94 27.99 -12.56
C SER A 195 -11.87 28.40 -13.70
N ASN A 196 -12.68 27.50 -14.28
CA ASN A 196 -13.67 27.86 -15.30
C ASN A 196 -14.83 26.84 -15.34
N ALA A 197 -15.71 26.85 -14.34
CA ALA A 197 -16.94 26.09 -14.37
C ALA A 197 -18.07 26.93 -14.95
N GLN A 198 -18.03 27.11 -16.23
CA GLN A 198 -19.17 27.49 -17.08
C GLN A 198 -18.95 26.76 -18.40
N ALA A 199 -19.22 25.46 -18.43
CA ALA A 199 -19.16 24.69 -19.64
C ALA A 199 -20.27 23.65 -19.64
N ASP A 200 -21.09 23.82 -20.62
CA ASP A 200 -22.03 22.96 -21.27
C ASP A 200 -21.95 21.48 -20.90
N SER A 201 -23.09 20.93 -20.50
CA SER A 201 -23.36 19.50 -20.33
C SER A 201 -23.36 18.75 -21.68
N GLU A 202 -22.30 18.88 -22.47
CA GLU A 202 -22.02 17.95 -23.55
C GLU A 202 -21.47 16.67 -22.95
N ALA A 203 -22.11 15.55 -23.21
CA ALA A 203 -21.68 14.22 -22.82
C ALA A 203 -20.20 14.03 -23.20
N PHE A 204 -19.33 13.98 -22.20
CA PHE A 204 -17.88 13.88 -22.37
C PHE A 204 -17.53 12.63 -23.18
N ASP A 205 -17.02 12.80 -24.41
CA ASP A 205 -16.60 11.70 -25.27
C ASP A 205 -15.31 11.08 -24.75
N ARG A 206 -15.44 9.92 -24.09
CA ARG A 206 -14.34 9.13 -23.50
C ARG A 206 -13.40 8.50 -24.52
N THR A 207 -13.83 8.45 -25.78
CA THR A 207 -13.02 7.93 -26.88
C THR A 207 -12.15 9.01 -27.50
N SER A 208 -12.35 10.26 -27.09
CA SER A 208 -11.62 11.40 -27.61
C SER A 208 -10.12 11.32 -27.29
N PRO A 209 -9.27 11.89 -28.13
CA PRO A 209 -7.83 11.98 -27.85
C PRO A 209 -7.51 12.68 -26.53
N GLU A 210 -8.28 13.71 -26.17
CA GLU A 210 -8.16 14.49 -24.96
C GLU A 210 -8.44 13.65 -23.71
N ALA A 211 -9.50 12.83 -23.73
CA ALA A 211 -9.82 11.90 -22.63
C ALA A 211 -8.71 10.86 -22.43
N LYS A 212 -8.15 10.33 -23.51
CA LYS A 212 -7.03 9.38 -23.46
C LYS A 212 -5.77 10.03 -22.86
N ILE A 213 -5.43 11.25 -23.29
CA ILE A 213 -4.28 11.99 -22.76
C ILE A 213 -4.49 12.26 -21.25
N ARG A 214 -5.68 12.69 -20.86
CA ARG A 214 -6.01 12.93 -19.44
C ARG A 214 -5.87 11.65 -18.62
N ALA A 215 -6.44 10.53 -19.06
CA ALA A 215 -6.30 9.25 -18.38
C ALA A 215 -4.80 8.85 -18.20
N GLN A 216 -3.99 9.01 -19.24
CA GLN A 216 -2.54 8.73 -19.14
C GLN A 216 -1.80 9.63 -18.15
N LEU A 217 -2.17 10.91 -18.05
CA LEU A 217 -1.60 11.83 -17.07
C LEU A 217 -1.98 11.41 -15.64
N TYR A 218 -3.24 11.03 -15.41
CA TYR A 218 -3.68 10.53 -14.10
C TYR A 218 -3.02 9.19 -13.74
N GLU A 219 -2.86 8.28 -14.69
CA GLU A 219 -2.14 7.03 -14.47
C GLU A 219 -0.72 7.28 -13.95
N LYS A 220 0.03 8.17 -14.61
CA LYS A 220 1.37 8.56 -14.19
C LYS A 220 1.37 9.22 -12.81
N LYS A 221 0.43 10.13 -12.56
CA LYS A 221 0.28 10.81 -11.28
C LYS A 221 -0.05 9.81 -10.17
N PHE A 222 -0.99 8.90 -10.39
CA PHE A 222 -1.38 7.91 -9.38
C PHE A 222 -0.28 6.91 -9.11
N PHE A 223 0.49 6.51 -10.13
CA PHE A 223 1.68 5.68 -9.94
C PHE A 223 2.72 6.39 -9.06
N ALA A 224 3.08 7.63 -9.40
CA ALA A 224 4.04 8.41 -8.63
C ALA A 224 3.57 8.61 -7.18
N ASN A 225 2.31 8.94 -6.97
CA ASN A 225 1.73 9.14 -5.64
C ASN A 225 1.66 7.83 -4.85
N SER A 226 1.38 6.69 -5.50
CA SER A 226 1.44 5.37 -4.84
C SER A 226 2.86 5.03 -4.41
N ALA A 227 3.84 5.25 -5.28
CA ALA A 227 5.25 5.02 -4.96
C ALA A 227 5.72 5.93 -3.81
N LEU A 228 5.31 7.20 -3.81
CA LEU A 228 5.62 8.13 -2.73
C LEU A 228 5.04 7.65 -1.40
N PHE A 229 3.74 7.34 -1.35
CA PHE A 229 3.11 6.87 -0.10
C PHE A 229 3.74 5.57 0.39
N ALA A 230 3.94 4.58 -0.48
CA ALA A 230 4.60 3.33 -0.15
C ALA A 230 6.02 3.55 0.42
N THR A 231 6.80 4.46 -0.19
CA THR A 231 8.15 4.80 0.30
C THR A 231 8.11 5.44 1.68
N LEU A 232 7.15 6.32 1.94
CA LEU A 232 6.98 6.94 3.24
C LEU A 232 6.60 5.89 4.30
N VAL A 233 5.68 4.96 3.98
CA VAL A 233 5.30 3.86 4.89
C VAL A 233 6.52 3.02 5.27
N GLU A 234 7.28 2.53 4.28
CA GLU A 234 8.47 1.73 4.57
C GLU A 234 9.54 2.53 5.34
N SER A 235 9.67 3.83 5.08
CA SER A 235 10.55 4.71 5.84
C SER A 235 10.17 4.79 7.32
N GLU A 236 8.87 4.87 7.65
CA GLU A 236 8.44 4.89 9.05
C GLU A 236 8.63 3.53 9.73
N PHE A 237 8.40 2.41 9.05
CA PHE A 237 8.73 1.08 9.58
C PHE A 237 10.22 0.92 9.88
N VAL A 238 11.10 1.41 8.99
CA VAL A 238 12.55 1.38 9.23
C VAL A 238 12.94 2.26 10.43
N LYS A 239 12.35 3.44 10.59
CA LYS A 239 12.57 4.31 11.75
C LYS A 239 12.14 3.64 13.06
N ALA A 240 11.07 2.85 13.03
CA ALA A 240 10.61 2.05 14.16
C ALA A 240 11.49 0.81 14.42
N GLY A 241 12.58 0.62 13.67
CA GLY A 241 13.51 -0.50 13.83
C GLY A 241 13.08 -1.80 13.14
N ARG A 242 12.02 -1.78 12.33
CA ARG A 242 11.59 -2.96 11.58
C ARG A 242 12.43 -3.16 10.32
N HIS A 243 12.64 -4.42 9.95
CA HIS A 243 13.19 -4.74 8.63
C HIS A 243 12.16 -4.38 7.55
N SER A 244 12.62 -3.80 6.45
CA SER A 244 11.77 -3.46 5.31
C SER A 244 12.35 -4.08 4.03
N ASP A 245 11.50 -4.76 3.27
CA ASP A 245 11.81 -5.23 1.91
C ASP A 245 11.69 -4.07 0.88
N GLY A 246 11.22 -2.90 1.35
CA GLY A 246 11.05 -1.71 0.52
C GLY A 246 9.78 -1.73 -0.32
N VAL A 247 9.78 -0.89 -1.37
CA VAL A 247 8.66 -0.77 -2.31
C VAL A 247 8.90 -1.65 -3.52
N MET A 248 7.93 -2.51 -3.81
CA MET A 248 8.00 -3.49 -4.89
C MET A 248 6.85 -3.32 -5.88
N GLN A 249 7.13 -3.59 -7.15
CA GLN A 249 6.12 -3.67 -8.19
C GLN A 249 5.74 -5.15 -8.42
N ARG A 250 4.44 -5.43 -8.45
CA ARG A 250 3.92 -6.79 -8.58
C ARG A 250 2.90 -6.88 -9.72
N ASP A 251 2.86 -8.04 -10.41
CA ASP A 251 1.89 -8.31 -11.48
C ASP A 251 0.68 -9.07 -10.98
N GLU A 252 0.91 -10.01 -10.07
CA GLU A 252 -0.07 -10.95 -9.58
C GLU A 252 -0.49 -10.59 -8.15
N GLY A 253 -1.74 -10.92 -7.79
CA GLY A 253 -2.28 -10.70 -6.45
C GLY A 253 -2.60 -9.25 -6.09
N ILE A 254 -2.54 -8.31 -7.05
CA ILE A 254 -2.81 -6.88 -6.84
C ILE A 254 -3.91 -6.34 -7.75
N GLN A 255 -4.82 -7.21 -8.17
CA GLN A 255 -5.91 -6.85 -9.09
C GLN A 255 -6.71 -5.64 -8.60
N VAL A 256 -6.94 -5.52 -7.29
CA VAL A 256 -7.67 -4.38 -6.72
C VAL A 256 -6.91 -3.07 -6.95
N LEU A 257 -5.58 -3.06 -6.75
CA LEU A 257 -4.77 -1.85 -6.97
C LEU A 257 -4.82 -1.39 -8.43
N GLN A 258 -4.91 -2.31 -9.38
CA GLN A 258 -5.04 -1.99 -10.81
C GLN A 258 -6.42 -1.45 -11.16
N ALA A 259 -7.47 -1.94 -10.48
CA ALA A 259 -8.87 -1.63 -10.78
C ALA A 259 -9.40 -0.40 -10.03
N THR A 260 -8.60 0.25 -9.19
CA THR A 260 -8.98 1.49 -8.48
C THR A 260 -8.50 2.74 -9.23
N GLY A 261 -9.36 3.75 -9.39
CA GLY A 261 -9.09 5.01 -10.08
C GLY A 261 -8.41 6.06 -9.20
N MET A 262 -7.47 5.67 -8.32
CA MET A 262 -6.76 6.52 -7.38
C MET A 262 -5.38 5.96 -7.06
N PRO A 263 -4.46 6.70 -6.41
CA PRO A 263 -3.26 6.13 -5.80
C PRO A 263 -3.61 4.97 -4.89
N SER A 264 -2.88 3.86 -4.99
CA SER A 264 -3.21 2.63 -4.26
C SER A 264 -1.96 1.85 -3.88
N VAL A 265 -1.92 1.37 -2.63
CA VAL A 265 -0.79 0.64 -2.05
C VAL A 265 -1.32 -0.56 -1.26
N LEU A 266 -0.64 -1.70 -1.39
CA LEU A 266 -0.82 -2.85 -0.53
C LEU A 266 0.38 -2.89 0.44
N ILE A 267 0.10 -2.97 1.74
CA ILE A 267 1.09 -2.98 2.81
C ILE A 267 1.08 -4.37 3.45
N GLU A 268 2.21 -5.08 3.32
CA GLU A 268 2.49 -6.32 4.04
C GLU A 268 3.10 -5.95 5.39
N THR A 269 2.35 -6.12 6.46
CA THR A 269 2.72 -5.61 7.79
C THR A 269 3.69 -6.50 8.56
N GLY A 270 3.95 -7.72 8.08
CA GLY A 270 4.86 -8.70 8.68
C GLY A 270 4.59 -10.10 8.16
N PHE A 271 5.32 -11.10 8.65
CA PHE A 271 5.26 -12.49 8.19
C PHE A 271 4.54 -13.39 9.20
N LEU A 272 3.34 -13.89 8.84
CA LEU A 272 2.61 -14.87 9.66
C LEU A 272 3.28 -16.26 9.68
N SER A 273 4.23 -16.51 8.78
CA SER A 273 5.03 -17.75 8.79
C SER A 273 6.10 -17.77 9.88
N ASN A 274 6.46 -16.61 10.46
CA ASN A 274 7.38 -16.50 11.58
C ASN A 274 6.58 -16.35 12.89
N LYS A 275 6.89 -17.20 13.88
CA LYS A 275 6.18 -17.21 15.15
C LYS A 275 6.24 -15.86 15.90
N GLU A 276 7.41 -15.27 16.00
CA GLU A 276 7.61 -14.01 16.72
C GLU A 276 6.92 -12.83 16.02
N GLU A 277 6.96 -12.80 14.68
CA GLU A 277 6.21 -11.81 13.89
C GLU A 277 4.71 -12.01 14.04
N GLU A 278 4.22 -13.25 14.02
CA GLU A 278 2.81 -13.54 14.23
C GLU A 278 2.33 -13.09 15.62
N GLU A 279 3.10 -13.36 16.67
CA GLU A 279 2.80 -12.89 18.03
C GLU A 279 2.76 -11.36 18.08
N TYR A 280 3.71 -10.67 17.45
CA TYR A 280 3.73 -9.21 17.34
C TYR A 280 2.50 -8.67 16.58
N LEU A 281 2.16 -9.23 15.44
CA LEU A 281 1.02 -8.82 14.61
C LEU A 281 -0.34 -9.03 15.30
N ASN A 282 -0.41 -9.96 16.27
CA ASN A 282 -1.60 -10.21 17.07
C ASN A 282 -1.60 -9.45 18.41
N SER A 283 -0.49 -8.82 18.79
CA SER A 283 -0.40 -8.04 20.03
C SER A 283 -1.01 -6.64 19.86
N GLU A 284 -1.53 -6.10 20.96
CA GLU A 284 -2.06 -4.72 21.00
C GLU A 284 -0.97 -3.71 20.66
N ASP A 285 0.21 -3.86 21.26
CA ASP A 285 1.35 -2.95 21.08
C ASP A 285 1.87 -2.99 19.64
N GLY A 286 2.03 -4.19 19.06
CA GLY A 286 2.50 -4.36 17.69
C GLY A 286 1.53 -3.73 16.68
N GLN A 287 0.22 -3.97 16.83
CA GLN A 287 -0.79 -3.36 15.97
C GLN A 287 -0.81 -1.83 16.10
N ASN A 288 -0.71 -1.30 17.33
CA ASN A 288 -0.68 0.13 17.56
C ASN A 288 0.59 0.78 16.99
N GLU A 289 1.74 0.10 17.04
CA GLU A 289 2.99 0.57 16.41
C GLU A 289 2.85 0.61 14.87
N ILE A 290 2.33 -0.45 14.25
CA ILE A 290 2.08 -0.49 12.81
C ILE A 290 1.16 0.66 12.39
N VAL A 291 0.08 0.88 13.14
CA VAL A 291 -0.89 1.95 12.87
C VAL A 291 -0.24 3.33 12.98
N ARG A 292 0.56 3.58 14.03
CA ARG A 292 1.29 4.86 14.17
C ARG A 292 2.20 5.11 12.97
N ASN A 293 2.97 4.11 12.56
CA ASN A 293 3.88 4.23 11.42
C ASN A 293 3.15 4.58 10.11
N ILE A 294 1.98 3.97 9.86
CA ILE A 294 1.17 4.28 8.67
C ILE A 294 0.55 5.69 8.76
N VAL A 295 0.10 6.11 9.94
CA VAL A 295 -0.45 7.47 10.15
C VAL A 295 0.64 8.53 9.98
N ASP A 296 1.84 8.30 10.51
CA ASP A 296 2.97 9.23 10.34
C ASP A 296 3.42 9.33 8.86
N ALA A 297 3.40 8.22 8.13
CA ALA A 297 3.59 8.22 6.70
C ALA A 297 2.49 9.02 5.97
N LEU A 298 1.23 8.90 6.40
CA LEU A 298 0.10 9.65 5.82
C LEU A 298 0.22 11.16 6.05
N LYS A 299 0.68 11.60 7.24
CA LYS A 299 0.98 13.02 7.52
C LYS A 299 1.98 13.57 6.51
N ARG A 300 3.12 12.89 6.39
CA ARG A 300 4.17 13.27 5.44
C ARG A 300 3.70 13.25 3.99
N TYR A 301 2.88 12.27 3.63
CA TYR A 301 2.30 12.18 2.29
C TYR A 301 1.39 13.36 1.99
N LYS A 302 0.52 13.71 2.94
CA LYS A 302 -0.37 14.88 2.84
C LYS A 302 0.44 16.16 2.68
N ASP A 303 1.48 16.37 3.51
CA ASP A 303 2.36 17.53 3.43
C ASP A 303 3.05 17.63 2.07
N ALA A 304 3.53 16.51 1.52
CA ALA A 304 4.15 16.45 0.21
C ALA A 304 3.18 16.84 -0.92
N LEU A 305 1.92 16.39 -0.83
CA LEU A 305 0.88 16.73 -1.82
C LEU A 305 0.45 18.20 -1.74
N GLU A 306 0.54 18.82 -0.57
CA GLU A 306 0.22 20.25 -0.33
C GLU A 306 1.41 21.18 -0.63
N GLY A 307 2.53 20.63 -1.13
CA GLY A 307 3.72 21.39 -1.49
C GLY A 307 4.56 21.84 -0.31
N HIS A 308 4.33 21.28 0.88
CA HIS A 308 5.19 21.50 2.03
C HIS A 308 6.47 20.67 1.88
N SER A 309 7.62 21.24 2.29
CA SER A 309 8.91 20.55 2.21
C SER A 309 8.91 19.34 3.15
N VAL A 310 8.88 18.13 2.58
CA VAL A 310 9.08 16.89 3.33
C VAL A 310 10.57 16.57 3.33
N ALA A 311 11.18 16.47 4.51
CA ALA A 311 12.57 16.06 4.62
C ALA A 311 12.75 14.66 4.01
N GLU A 312 13.52 14.57 2.93
CA GLU A 312 13.81 13.29 2.27
C GLU A 312 14.64 12.39 3.21
N PRO A 313 14.30 11.10 3.31
CA PRO A 313 15.18 10.13 3.96
C PRO A 313 16.45 9.97 3.11
N SER A 314 17.59 10.34 3.66
CA SER A 314 18.90 10.34 2.99
C SER A 314 19.40 8.98 2.47
N SER A 315 18.64 7.90 2.63
CA SER A 315 19.02 6.53 2.26
C SER A 315 18.39 6.01 0.95
N PHE A 316 17.44 6.71 0.33
CA PHE A 316 16.69 6.20 -0.82
C PHE A 316 17.11 6.75 -2.20
N GLN A 317 18.13 7.59 -2.30
CA GLN A 317 18.62 8.14 -3.58
C GLN A 317 19.20 7.12 -4.56
N ARG A 318 19.33 5.82 -4.20
CA ARG A 318 19.92 4.78 -5.08
C ARG A 318 18.92 3.89 -5.83
N ALA A 319 17.61 3.99 -5.60
CA ALA A 319 16.64 3.10 -6.24
C ALA A 319 15.95 3.66 -7.49
N ALA A 320 16.22 4.91 -7.86
CA ALA A 320 15.55 5.60 -8.99
C ALA A 320 16.39 5.66 -10.28
N SER A 321 17.43 4.83 -10.45
CA SER A 321 18.09 4.66 -11.75
C SER A 321 17.50 3.44 -12.47
N PRO A 322 17.12 3.53 -13.75
CA PRO A 322 16.65 2.38 -14.50
C PRO A 322 17.82 1.41 -14.67
N ALA A 323 17.81 0.31 -13.93
CA ALA A 323 18.74 -0.78 -14.10
C ALA A 323 18.44 -1.48 -15.42
N THR A 324 19.13 -1.08 -16.47
CA THR A 324 19.41 -1.94 -17.63
C THR A 324 20.34 -3.05 -17.17
N GLY A 325 19.89 -4.30 -17.26
CA GLY A 325 20.77 -5.46 -17.25
C GLY A 325 20.60 -6.41 -16.08
N LEU A 326 19.89 -7.50 -16.33
CA LEU A 326 20.19 -8.89 -15.92
C LEU A 326 20.98 -9.08 -14.62
N ALA A 327 20.27 -9.38 -13.52
CA ALA A 327 20.81 -10.22 -12.47
C ALA A 327 19.72 -11.21 -12.00
N GLN A 328 19.62 -12.32 -12.72
CA GLN A 328 19.01 -13.54 -12.21
C GLN A 328 19.94 -14.16 -11.17
N ASN A 329 19.34 -14.51 -10.03
CA ASN A 329 19.77 -15.59 -9.13
C ASN A 329 21.16 -15.52 -8.48
N SER A 330 21.25 -14.95 -7.28
CA SER A 330 22.15 -15.51 -6.27
C SER A 330 21.81 -15.13 -4.83
N TRP A 331 20.63 -15.51 -4.33
CA TRP A 331 20.37 -15.49 -2.89
C TRP A 331 20.56 -16.90 -2.32
N ARG A 332 21.83 -17.36 -2.24
CA ARG A 332 22.23 -18.39 -1.29
C ARG A 332 22.75 -17.69 -0.02
N ALA A 333 21.86 -17.36 0.87
CA ALA A 333 22.22 -16.92 2.19
C ALA A 333 22.93 -18.06 2.94
N LYS A 334 24.18 -17.82 3.37
CA LYS A 334 24.85 -18.64 4.38
C LYS A 334 24.18 -18.32 5.71
N GLN A 335 23.31 -19.17 6.20
CA GLN A 335 22.74 -19.11 7.54
C GLN A 335 23.47 -20.06 8.49
N PRO A 336 23.71 -19.70 9.75
CA PRO A 336 24.31 -20.60 10.72
C PRO A 336 23.30 -21.70 11.11
N VAL A 337 23.71 -22.94 10.94
CA VAL A 337 22.90 -24.11 11.25
C VAL A 337 22.98 -24.38 12.76
N THR A 338 21.93 -24.05 13.47
CA THR A 338 21.76 -24.52 14.86
C THR A 338 21.16 -25.91 14.86
N ARG A 339 21.95 -26.89 15.26
CA ARG A 339 21.60 -28.30 15.27
C ARG A 339 20.72 -28.62 16.48
N LEU A 340 19.42 -28.81 16.31
CA LEU A 340 18.59 -29.45 17.32
C LEU A 340 18.79 -30.95 17.21
N VAL A 341 19.47 -31.54 18.18
CA VAL A 341 19.65 -32.98 18.33
C VAL A 341 18.41 -33.52 19.05
N SER A 342 17.60 -34.29 18.36
CA SER A 342 16.51 -35.06 18.99
C SER A 342 17.06 -36.31 19.70
N PRO A 343 16.62 -36.62 20.94
CA PRO A 343 17.07 -37.85 21.62
C PRO A 343 16.45 -39.07 20.95
N ARG A 344 17.30 -40.05 20.70
CA ARG A 344 16.90 -41.40 20.24
C ARG A 344 16.04 -42.09 21.31
N LYS A 345 14.92 -42.59 20.91
CA LYS A 345 14.32 -43.81 21.48
C LYS A 345 14.25 -44.86 20.39
#